data_56dd8cb71c8590c0b885d0a9b8e6fd4f
#
_entry.id   56dd8cb71c8590c0b885d0a9b8e6fd4f
#
_cell.length_a   1.000
_cell.length_b   1.000
_cell.length_c   1.000
_cell.angle_alpha   90.00
_cell.angle_beta   90.00
_cell.angle_gamma   90.00
#
_symmetry.space_group_name_H-M   'P 1'
#
loop_
_entity.id
_entity.type
_entity.pdbx_description
1 polymer ?
#
loop_
_entity_poly.entity_id
_entity_poly.type
_entity_poly.pdbx_seq_one_letter_code
_entity_poly.pdbx_strand_id
1 'polypeptide(L)'
;MSRKRDPNREYDHESLRDEREYGFYWYSGLWNILRPVLIVLASLLIVFGLASGVYAAVDEHFISPVDPADTQEYAFSVESGNSLTRVANNLEEQGLIKSRTFFKYYCDFAGLGQKIQAGDYLIKKSMDVFEIADLLT
;
A
#
# COMPACT_ATOMS: atom_id res chain seq x y z
N MET A 1 26.44 -26.19 -73.49
CA MET A 1 26.60 -27.21 -72.49
C MET A 1 25.35 -27.21 -71.58
N SER A 2 24.40 -28.09 -71.93
CA SER A 2 23.09 -28.15 -71.31
C SER A 2 23.14 -28.94 -70.01
N ARG A 3 22.89 -28.28 -68.86
CA ARG A 3 22.80 -28.89 -67.56
C ARG A 3 21.48 -29.66 -67.47
N LYS A 4 21.55 -30.98 -67.58
CA LYS A 4 20.46 -31.92 -67.37
C LYS A 4 19.94 -31.75 -65.92
N ARG A 5 18.69 -31.29 -65.78
CA ARG A 5 17.98 -31.33 -64.48
C ARG A 5 17.67 -32.77 -64.16
N ASP A 6 18.12 -33.23 -63.04
CA ASP A 6 17.85 -34.54 -62.46
C ASP A 6 16.42 -34.54 -61.94
N PRO A 7 15.49 -35.31 -62.53
CA PRO A 7 14.07 -35.30 -62.12
C PRO A 7 13.81 -36.06 -60.81
N ASN A 8 14.80 -36.64 -60.18
CA ASN A 8 14.67 -37.48 -59.00
C ASN A 8 15.32 -36.86 -57.74
N ARG A 9 15.45 -35.56 -57.68
CA ARG A 9 15.72 -34.92 -56.40
C ARG A 9 14.44 -34.95 -55.58
N GLU A 10 14.23 -36.04 -54.88
CA GLU A 10 13.34 -36.12 -53.75
C GLU A 10 13.75 -35.02 -52.77
N TYR A 11 12.96 -33.98 -52.71
CA TYR A 11 13.16 -32.96 -51.69
C TYR A 11 12.84 -33.64 -50.40
N ASP A 12 13.87 -34.02 -49.67
CA ASP A 12 13.76 -34.56 -48.35
C ASP A 12 13.15 -33.52 -47.44
N HIS A 13 11.86 -33.72 -47.15
CA HIS A 13 11.10 -32.82 -46.25
C HIS A 13 11.66 -32.82 -44.84
N GLU A 14 12.57 -33.73 -44.54
CA GLU A 14 13.26 -33.86 -43.28
C GLU A 14 14.36 -32.80 -43.14
N SER A 15 15.09 -32.52 -44.24
CA SER A 15 16.13 -31.47 -44.25
C SER A 15 15.58 -30.04 -44.11
N LEU A 16 14.35 -29.80 -44.52
CA LEU A 16 13.67 -28.52 -44.36
C LEU A 16 13.06 -28.32 -42.95
N ARG A 17 12.91 -29.39 -42.18
CA ARG A 17 12.50 -29.32 -40.77
C ARG A 17 13.67 -28.95 -39.88
N ASP A 18 14.87 -29.49 -40.15
CA ASP A 18 16.06 -29.21 -39.34
C ASP A 18 16.52 -27.77 -39.41
N GLU A 19 16.39 -27.10 -40.56
CA GLU A 19 16.73 -25.66 -40.69
C GLU A 19 15.81 -24.72 -39.90
N ARG A 20 14.62 -25.19 -39.56
CA ARG A 20 13.64 -24.37 -38.81
C ARG A 20 13.80 -24.50 -37.30
N GLU A 21 14.43 -25.55 -36.81
CA GLU A 21 14.59 -25.80 -35.37
C GLU A 21 15.80 -25.10 -34.74
N TYR A 22 16.84 -24.77 -35.53
CA TYR A 22 18.10 -24.24 -35.00
C TYR A 22 18.10 -22.73 -34.66
N GLY A 23 17.09 -21.98 -35.09
CA GLY A 23 17.04 -20.53 -34.86
C GLY A 23 16.40 -20.10 -33.54
N PHE A 24 15.66 -20.96 -32.82
CA PHE A 24 14.82 -20.55 -31.69
C PHE A 24 15.17 -21.23 -30.35
N TYR A 25 16.10 -22.17 -30.34
CA TYR A 25 16.35 -23.03 -29.17
C TYR A 25 17.14 -22.37 -28.04
N TRP A 26 17.88 -21.32 -28.31
CA TRP A 26 18.71 -20.68 -27.29
C TRP A 26 17.86 -19.79 -26.34
N TYR A 27 16.79 -19.20 -26.84
CA TYR A 27 15.89 -18.36 -26.02
C TYR A 27 14.78 -19.14 -25.32
N SER A 28 14.50 -20.38 -25.70
CA SER A 28 13.38 -21.13 -25.15
C SER A 28 13.61 -21.56 -23.69
N GLY A 29 14.84 -21.95 -23.33
CA GLY A 29 15.19 -22.28 -21.95
C GLY A 29 15.21 -21.06 -21.04
N LEU A 30 15.77 -19.95 -21.54
CA LEU A 30 15.81 -18.67 -20.82
C LEU A 30 14.43 -18.07 -20.67
N TRP A 31 13.56 -18.20 -21.68
CA TRP A 31 12.19 -17.70 -21.66
C TRP A 31 11.30 -18.42 -20.66
N ASN A 32 11.50 -19.73 -20.45
CA ASN A 32 10.79 -20.51 -19.44
C ASN A 32 11.13 -20.09 -17.99
N ILE A 33 12.35 -19.59 -17.78
CA ILE A 33 12.77 -19.07 -16.46
C ILE A 33 12.39 -17.58 -16.31
N LEU A 34 12.55 -16.80 -17.38
CA LEU A 34 12.31 -15.35 -17.37
C LEU A 34 10.80 -15.03 -17.19
N ARG A 35 9.94 -15.81 -17.82
CA ARG A 35 8.50 -15.60 -17.79
C ARG A 35 7.90 -15.65 -16.37
N PRO A 36 8.13 -16.67 -15.54
CA PRO A 36 7.61 -16.68 -14.17
C PRO A 36 8.24 -15.59 -13.30
N VAL A 37 9.51 -15.26 -13.52
CA VAL A 37 10.18 -14.15 -12.80
C VAL A 37 9.53 -12.81 -13.15
N LEU A 38 9.23 -12.54 -14.42
CA LEU A 38 8.54 -11.33 -14.83
C LEU A 38 7.11 -11.25 -14.25
N ILE A 39 6.40 -12.38 -14.19
CA ILE A 39 5.05 -12.42 -13.59
C ILE A 39 5.13 -12.10 -12.10
N VAL A 40 6.09 -12.67 -11.38
CA VAL A 40 6.28 -12.40 -9.94
C VAL A 40 6.66 -10.94 -9.72
N LEU A 41 7.59 -10.39 -10.51
CA LEU A 41 7.97 -8.98 -10.41
C LEU A 41 6.78 -8.05 -10.72
N ALA A 42 6.02 -8.34 -11.75
CA ALA A 42 4.83 -7.57 -12.09
C ALA A 42 3.77 -7.63 -10.99
N SER A 43 3.55 -8.81 -10.39
CA SER A 43 2.61 -8.95 -9.27
C SER A 43 3.07 -8.17 -8.02
N LEU A 44 4.37 -8.20 -7.71
CA LEU A 44 4.94 -7.41 -6.61
C LEU A 44 4.79 -5.90 -6.84
N LEU A 45 5.02 -5.43 -8.07
CA LEU A 45 4.84 -4.01 -8.41
C LEU A 45 3.37 -3.58 -8.29
N ILE A 46 2.44 -4.43 -8.70
CA ILE A 46 1.00 -4.15 -8.55
C ILE A 46 0.60 -4.10 -7.07
N VAL A 47 1.03 -5.08 -6.28
CA VAL A 47 0.75 -5.12 -4.84
C VAL A 47 1.36 -3.90 -4.14
N PHE A 48 2.61 -3.55 -4.47
CA PHE A 48 3.27 -2.37 -3.92
C PHE A 48 2.56 -1.07 -4.32
N GLY A 49 2.15 -0.94 -5.59
CA GLY A 49 1.40 0.21 -6.09
C GLY A 49 0.02 0.37 -5.41
N LEU A 50 -0.70 -0.74 -5.23
CA LEU A 50 -1.97 -0.74 -4.50
C LEU A 50 -1.77 -0.40 -3.02
N ALA A 51 -0.77 -0.99 -2.37
CA ALA A 51 -0.46 -0.73 -0.96
C ALA A 51 -0.08 0.74 -0.74
N SER A 52 0.74 1.33 -1.62
CA SER A 52 1.13 2.75 -1.52
C SER A 52 -0.05 3.69 -1.75
N GLY A 53 -0.96 3.35 -2.68
CA GLY A 53 -2.18 4.12 -2.92
C GLY A 53 -3.15 4.08 -1.73
N VAL A 54 -3.35 2.91 -1.13
CA VAL A 54 -4.16 2.77 0.08
C VAL A 54 -3.52 3.52 1.25
N TYR A 55 -2.20 3.41 1.43
CA TYR A 55 -1.50 4.12 2.49
C TYR A 55 -1.68 5.64 2.36
N ALA A 56 -1.46 6.21 1.16
CA ALA A 56 -1.64 7.63 0.92
C ALA A 56 -3.08 8.11 1.19
N ALA A 57 -4.09 7.32 0.78
CA ALA A 57 -5.49 7.64 1.03
C ALA A 57 -5.86 7.58 2.52
N VAL A 58 -5.31 6.64 3.28
CA VAL A 58 -5.52 6.53 4.73
C VAL A 58 -4.84 7.69 5.44
N ASP A 59 -3.61 8.04 5.08
CA ASP A 59 -2.88 9.16 5.66
C ASP A 59 -3.64 10.47 5.50
N GLU A 60 -4.04 10.81 4.29
CA GLU A 60 -4.76 12.04 3.99
C GLU A 60 -6.12 12.13 4.68
N HIS A 61 -6.87 11.01 4.75
CA HIS A 61 -8.24 11.02 5.25
C HIS A 61 -8.35 10.88 6.76
N PHE A 62 -7.44 10.17 7.41
CA PHE A 62 -7.61 9.76 8.79
C PHE A 62 -6.46 10.16 9.72
N ILE A 63 -5.23 10.20 9.25
CA ILE A 63 -4.04 10.46 10.07
C ILE A 63 -3.70 11.94 10.10
N SER A 64 -3.69 12.57 8.93
CA SER A 64 -3.28 13.98 8.79
C SER A 64 -4.10 14.91 9.68
N PRO A 65 -3.49 16.00 10.17
CA PRO A 65 -4.17 17.01 10.95
C PRO A 65 -5.47 17.51 10.30
N VAL A 66 -6.41 17.95 11.12
CA VAL A 66 -7.68 18.53 10.62
C VAL A 66 -7.39 19.81 9.82
N ASP A 67 -6.55 20.67 10.37
CA ASP A 67 -6.07 21.89 9.73
C ASP A 67 -4.59 22.13 10.09
N PRO A 68 -3.65 21.82 9.17
CA PRO A 68 -2.22 22.04 9.42
C PRO A 68 -1.82 23.50 9.66
N ALA A 69 -2.63 24.44 9.22
CA ALA A 69 -2.37 25.87 9.37
C ALA A 69 -2.91 26.44 10.69
N ASP A 70 -3.85 25.73 11.33
CA ASP A 70 -4.46 26.17 12.57
C ASP A 70 -3.62 25.75 13.78
N THR A 71 -2.80 26.68 14.26
CA THR A 71 -1.96 26.51 15.46
C THR A 71 -2.62 26.98 16.74
N GLN A 72 -3.91 27.35 16.69
CA GLN A 72 -4.67 27.76 17.86
C GLN A 72 -4.84 26.58 18.84
N GLU A 73 -4.73 26.90 20.13
CA GLU A 73 -4.93 25.93 21.20
C GLU A 73 -6.41 25.85 21.60
N TYR A 74 -6.92 24.65 21.55
CA TYR A 74 -8.29 24.32 21.97
C TYR A 74 -8.26 23.57 23.29
N ALA A 75 -8.99 24.06 24.28
CA ALA A 75 -9.10 23.39 25.57
C ALA A 75 -9.96 22.10 25.43
N PHE A 76 -9.39 20.99 25.83
CA PHE A 76 -10.05 19.68 25.83
C PHE A 76 -9.92 19.06 27.20
N SER A 77 -11.05 18.74 27.85
CA SER A 77 -11.08 18.14 29.19
C SER A 77 -11.48 16.68 29.11
N VAL A 78 -10.69 15.82 29.77
CA VAL A 78 -10.96 14.40 29.96
C VAL A 78 -11.37 14.17 31.42
N GLU A 79 -12.62 13.82 31.64
CA GLU A 79 -13.12 13.53 32.97
C GLU A 79 -12.67 12.13 33.46
N SER A 80 -12.46 11.99 34.75
CA SER A 80 -12.16 10.70 35.35
C SER A 80 -13.26 9.69 35.09
N GLY A 81 -12.90 8.51 34.58
CA GLY A 81 -13.82 7.44 34.20
C GLY A 81 -14.39 7.54 32.79
N ASN A 82 -14.00 8.52 31.99
CA ASN A 82 -14.36 8.54 30.59
C ASN A 82 -13.76 7.33 29.85
N SER A 83 -14.63 6.63 29.09
CA SER A 83 -14.14 5.56 28.22
C SER A 83 -13.43 6.15 26.98
N LEU A 84 -12.49 5.39 26.42
CA LEU A 84 -11.82 5.74 25.14
C LEU A 84 -12.84 6.16 24.06
N THR A 85 -13.97 5.45 23.96
CA THR A 85 -15.02 5.79 23.00
C THR A 85 -15.62 7.17 23.24
N ARG A 86 -15.80 7.56 24.50
CA ARG A 86 -16.31 8.91 24.84
C ARG A 86 -15.29 9.99 24.52
N VAL A 87 -14.02 9.75 24.85
CA VAL A 87 -12.92 10.68 24.51
C VAL A 87 -12.84 10.87 23.00
N ALA A 88 -12.86 9.77 22.22
CA ALA A 88 -12.82 9.83 20.76
C ALA A 88 -14.02 10.58 20.15
N ASN A 89 -15.23 10.39 20.70
CA ASN A 89 -16.41 11.14 20.26
C ASN A 89 -16.26 12.64 20.53
N ASN A 90 -15.83 13.02 21.73
CA ASN A 90 -15.67 14.42 22.10
C ASN A 90 -14.60 15.12 21.24
N LEU A 91 -13.50 14.41 20.90
CA LEU A 91 -12.46 14.93 20.01
C LEU A 91 -13.00 15.19 18.58
N GLU A 92 -13.81 14.26 18.05
CA GLU A 92 -14.44 14.42 16.74
C GLU A 92 -15.50 15.53 16.74
N GLU A 93 -16.35 15.60 17.78
CA GLU A 93 -17.39 16.63 17.93
C GLU A 93 -16.80 18.06 18.02
N GLN A 94 -15.63 18.20 18.64
CA GLN A 94 -14.90 19.47 18.70
C GLN A 94 -14.06 19.72 17.43
N GLY A 95 -14.05 18.79 16.48
CA GLY A 95 -13.29 18.92 15.24
C GLY A 95 -11.77 18.92 15.44
N LEU A 96 -11.28 18.22 16.46
CA LEU A 96 -9.86 18.06 16.78
C LEU A 96 -9.24 16.85 16.06
N ILE A 97 -10.08 15.87 15.70
CA ILE A 97 -9.70 14.70 14.89
C ILE A 97 -10.69 14.52 13.74
N LYS A 98 -10.25 13.91 12.64
CA LYS A 98 -11.09 13.62 11.48
C LYS A 98 -12.01 12.40 11.68
N SER A 99 -11.59 11.42 12.51
CA SER A 99 -12.33 10.17 12.69
C SER A 99 -12.13 9.58 14.08
N ARG A 100 -13.21 9.53 14.85
CA ARG A 100 -13.26 8.84 16.15
C ARG A 100 -12.96 7.35 16.02
N THR A 101 -13.41 6.75 14.93
CA THR A 101 -13.23 5.31 14.69
C THR A 101 -11.77 4.98 14.53
N PHE A 102 -11.03 5.76 13.70
CA PHE A 102 -9.60 5.58 13.51
C PHE A 102 -8.83 5.80 14.81
N PHE A 103 -9.10 6.89 15.53
CA PHE A 103 -8.47 7.19 16.83
C PHE A 103 -8.65 6.06 17.82
N LYS A 104 -9.90 5.54 17.94
CA LYS A 104 -10.19 4.43 18.82
C LYS A 104 -9.40 3.16 18.47
N TYR A 105 -9.42 2.74 17.18
CA TYR A 105 -8.68 1.56 16.75
C TYR A 105 -7.19 1.71 16.95
N TYR A 106 -6.64 2.89 16.70
CA TYR A 106 -5.24 3.17 16.97
C TYR A 106 -4.89 3.02 18.46
N CYS A 107 -5.65 3.67 19.35
CA CYS A 107 -5.43 3.58 20.79
C CYS A 107 -5.60 2.16 21.32
N ASP A 108 -6.58 1.41 20.83
CA ASP A 108 -6.79 0.00 21.20
C ASP A 108 -5.59 -0.86 20.74
N PHE A 109 -5.15 -0.68 19.50
CA PHE A 109 -4.01 -1.43 18.92
C PHE A 109 -2.68 -1.09 19.61
N ALA A 110 -2.45 0.18 19.91
CA ALA A 110 -1.25 0.65 20.60
C ALA A 110 -1.29 0.39 22.12
N GLY A 111 -2.41 -0.12 22.66
CA GLY A 111 -2.58 -0.37 24.10
C GLY A 111 -2.66 0.91 24.94
N LEU A 112 -3.04 2.03 24.31
CA LEU A 112 -3.13 3.34 24.94
C LEU A 112 -4.50 3.57 25.58
N GLY A 113 -5.51 2.79 25.22
CA GLY A 113 -6.89 3.00 25.66
C GLY A 113 -7.10 3.00 27.17
N GLN A 114 -6.25 2.29 27.93
CA GLN A 114 -6.27 2.26 29.40
C GLN A 114 -5.29 3.26 30.05
N LYS A 115 -4.46 3.94 29.25
CA LYS A 115 -3.45 4.87 29.73
C LYS A 115 -3.92 6.33 29.64
N ILE A 116 -5.05 6.59 28.99
CA ILE A 116 -5.63 7.94 28.89
C ILE A 116 -5.87 8.47 30.29
N GLN A 117 -5.30 9.62 30.57
CA GLN A 117 -5.37 10.27 31.88
C GLN A 117 -6.47 11.33 31.88
N ALA A 118 -7.15 11.47 33.02
CA ALA A 118 -8.08 12.58 33.23
C ALA A 118 -7.30 13.87 33.46
N GLY A 119 -7.74 14.95 32.83
CA GLY A 119 -7.08 16.25 32.93
C GLY A 119 -7.55 17.22 31.87
N ASP A 120 -7.02 18.41 31.92
CA ASP A 120 -7.25 19.45 30.92
C ASP A 120 -6.05 19.56 30.01
N TYR A 121 -6.30 19.48 28.70
CA TYR A 121 -5.31 19.44 27.65
C TYR A 121 -5.50 20.61 26.69
N LEU A 122 -4.42 21.08 26.09
CA LEU A 122 -4.44 22.05 25.02
C LEU A 122 -4.06 21.34 23.71
N ILE A 123 -5.03 21.17 22.84
CA ILE A 123 -4.88 20.43 21.57
C ILE A 123 -4.96 21.44 20.43
N LYS A 124 -4.11 21.27 19.40
CA LYS A 124 -4.10 22.08 18.18
C LYS A 124 -4.67 21.25 17.04
N LYS A 125 -5.39 21.88 16.12
CA LYS A 125 -5.86 21.19 14.91
C LYS A 125 -4.74 20.86 13.92
N SER A 126 -3.55 21.43 14.14
CA SER A 126 -2.32 21.08 13.43
C SER A 126 -1.63 19.81 13.94
N MET A 127 -2.10 19.24 15.06
CA MET A 127 -1.61 17.96 15.58
C MET A 127 -2.23 16.80 14.81
N ASP A 128 -1.42 15.76 14.58
CA ASP A 128 -1.91 14.51 14.03
C ASP A 128 -2.55 13.62 15.11
N VAL A 129 -3.18 12.54 14.67
CA VAL A 129 -3.87 11.60 15.58
C VAL A 129 -2.92 10.96 16.58
N PHE A 130 -1.68 10.73 16.19
CA PHE A 130 -0.65 10.10 17.04
C PHE A 130 -0.18 11.05 18.12
N GLU A 131 0.07 12.32 17.77
CA GLU A 131 0.47 13.38 18.70
C GLU A 131 -0.63 13.64 19.74
N ILE A 132 -1.90 13.64 19.32
CA ILE A 132 -3.03 13.79 20.24
C ILE A 132 -3.13 12.57 21.17
N ALA A 133 -2.96 11.35 20.67
CA ALA A 133 -3.01 10.15 21.51
C ALA A 133 -1.88 10.12 22.56
N ASP A 134 -0.67 10.50 22.15
CA ASP A 134 0.49 10.59 23.06
C ASP A 134 0.31 11.69 24.13
N LEU A 135 -0.32 12.80 23.75
CA LEU A 135 -0.62 13.90 24.68
C LEU A 135 -1.59 13.49 25.80
N LEU A 136 -2.53 12.58 25.49
CA LEU A 136 -3.58 12.15 26.42
C LEU A 136 -3.14 10.98 27.33
N THR A 137 -1.96 10.39 27.11
CA THR A 137 -1.46 9.20 27.82
C THR A 137 -0.24 9.48 28.66
#